data_fa348ce3ec4cab7e3cee65fb96c03f83
#
_entry.id   fa348ce3ec4cab7e3cee65fb96c03f83
#
_cell.length_a   1.000
_cell.length_b   1.000
_cell.length_c   1.000
_cell.angle_alpha   90.00
_cell.angle_beta   90.00
_cell.angle_gamma   90.00
#
_symmetry.space_group_name_H-M   'P 1'
#
loop_
_entity.id
_entity.type
_entity.pdbx_description
1 polymer ?
#
loop_
_entity_poly.entity_id
_entity_poly.type
_entity_poly.pdbx_seq_one_letter_code
_entity_poly.pdbx_strand_id
1 'polypeptide(L)'
;MKIGYARVSTFEQKLESQIDLLKEAGAEEVFQEKITGTTVERPEFNQAIQKLTNGDTLIVTKLDRLARNTREVLEIVQSLFNRGIKVHILNIGLIDNTPTGQLIFTIFSAFAQFERDLIVNRTQEGKSYAKIHDPNFKEGRPQKFTEEQIQFAYELKKEGVTYKMIERKTGISIATQKRRFNKIL
;
A
#
# COMPACT_ATOMS: atom_id res chain seq x y z
N MET A 1 -22.18 -19.16 -6.32
CA MET A 1 -22.26 -17.93 -7.14
C MET A 1 -20.89 -17.55 -7.66
N LYS A 2 -20.81 -16.94 -8.85
CA LYS A 2 -19.56 -16.43 -9.42
C LYS A 2 -19.68 -14.92 -9.60
N ILE A 3 -18.83 -14.16 -8.93
CA ILE A 3 -18.80 -12.69 -9.02
C ILE A 3 -17.55 -12.26 -9.76
N GLY A 4 -17.73 -11.46 -10.81
CA GLY A 4 -16.67 -10.80 -11.55
C GLY A 4 -16.29 -9.45 -10.94
N TYR A 5 -15.02 -9.10 -10.96
CA TYR A 5 -14.56 -7.76 -10.62
C TYR A 5 -13.68 -7.19 -11.72
N ALA A 6 -14.07 -6.02 -12.23
CA ALA A 6 -13.36 -5.27 -13.25
C ALA A 6 -12.86 -3.93 -12.71
N ARG A 7 -11.60 -3.57 -13.05
CA ARG A 7 -10.99 -2.32 -12.62
C ARG A 7 -10.27 -1.62 -13.76
N VAL A 8 -10.55 -0.32 -13.95
CA VAL A 8 -9.87 0.51 -14.96
C VAL A 8 -9.38 1.83 -14.38
N SER A 9 -8.32 2.37 -14.98
CA SER A 9 -7.79 3.68 -14.58
C SER A 9 -8.35 4.83 -15.43
N THR A 10 -8.62 4.65 -16.76
CA THR A 10 -8.86 5.81 -17.63
C THR A 10 -9.67 5.58 -18.91
N PHE A 11 -9.97 4.36 -19.38
CA PHE A 11 -10.59 4.15 -20.69
C PHE A 11 -11.79 3.20 -20.67
N GLU A 12 -12.94 3.67 -21.17
CA GLU A 12 -14.20 2.92 -21.29
C GLU A 12 -14.08 1.63 -22.12
N GLN A 13 -13.40 1.66 -23.26
CA GLN A 13 -13.22 0.47 -24.10
C GLN A 13 -12.51 -0.70 -23.41
N LYS A 14 -11.58 -0.41 -22.48
CA LYS A 14 -10.90 -1.47 -21.70
C LYS A 14 -11.76 -2.06 -20.60
N LEU A 15 -12.80 -1.37 -20.18
CA LEU A 15 -13.72 -1.87 -19.18
C LEU A 15 -14.71 -2.85 -19.79
N GLU A 16 -15.32 -2.52 -20.92
CA GLU A 16 -16.24 -3.39 -21.66
C GLU A 16 -15.60 -4.75 -21.98
N SER A 17 -14.38 -4.73 -22.54
CA SER A 17 -13.67 -5.98 -22.83
C SER A 17 -13.37 -6.83 -21.59
N GLN A 18 -13.16 -6.22 -20.42
CA GLN A 18 -12.99 -6.98 -19.18
C GLN A 18 -14.33 -7.59 -18.71
N ILE A 19 -15.42 -6.85 -18.85
CA ILE A 19 -16.77 -7.34 -18.49
C ILE A 19 -17.15 -8.53 -19.34
N ASP A 20 -16.89 -8.47 -20.65
CA ASP A 20 -17.21 -9.56 -21.56
C ASP A 20 -16.41 -10.83 -21.20
N LEU A 21 -15.09 -10.71 -20.95
CA LEU A 21 -14.27 -11.82 -20.51
C LEU A 21 -14.75 -12.43 -19.17
N LEU A 22 -15.19 -11.59 -18.24
CA LEU A 22 -15.71 -12.07 -16.97
C LEU A 22 -17.03 -12.81 -17.12
N LYS A 23 -17.93 -12.33 -18.00
CA LYS A 23 -19.19 -12.99 -18.32
C LYS A 23 -18.96 -14.31 -19.05
N GLU A 24 -18.05 -14.36 -20.03
CA GLU A 24 -17.65 -15.59 -20.72
C GLU A 24 -17.08 -16.64 -19.74
N ALA A 25 -16.35 -16.19 -18.70
CA ALA A 25 -15.86 -17.06 -17.63
C ALA A 25 -16.97 -17.50 -16.63
N GLY A 26 -18.21 -17.06 -16.86
CA GLY A 26 -19.40 -17.44 -16.10
C GLY A 26 -19.68 -16.56 -14.88
N ALA A 27 -19.23 -15.31 -14.86
CA ALA A 27 -19.63 -14.37 -13.83
C ALA A 27 -21.13 -14.07 -13.92
N GLU A 28 -21.86 -14.32 -12.86
CA GLU A 28 -23.30 -14.08 -12.72
C GLU A 28 -23.57 -12.59 -12.47
N GLU A 29 -22.63 -11.90 -11.83
CA GLU A 29 -22.67 -10.48 -11.55
C GLU A 29 -21.26 -9.88 -11.66
N VAL A 30 -21.15 -8.65 -12.16
CA VAL A 30 -19.86 -7.97 -12.34
C VAL A 30 -19.87 -6.61 -11.64
N PHE A 31 -18.98 -6.46 -10.67
CA PHE A 31 -18.69 -5.19 -10.02
C PHE A 31 -17.61 -4.44 -10.79
N GLN A 32 -17.81 -3.14 -11.00
CA GLN A 32 -16.96 -2.33 -11.86
C GLN A 32 -16.42 -1.14 -11.08
N GLU A 33 -15.12 -0.93 -11.09
CA GLU A 33 -14.50 0.16 -10.36
C GLU A 33 -13.62 1.02 -11.26
N LYS A 34 -13.86 2.32 -11.22
CA LYS A 34 -13.03 3.31 -11.89
C LYS A 34 -12.13 3.97 -10.85
N ILE A 35 -10.83 3.68 -10.90
CA ILE A 35 -9.85 4.22 -9.95
C ILE A 35 -9.03 5.28 -10.66
N THR A 36 -9.12 6.52 -10.22
CA THR A 36 -8.19 7.60 -10.57
C THR A 36 -6.98 7.55 -9.63
N GLY A 37 -5.78 7.87 -10.11
CA GLY A 37 -4.45 7.53 -9.54
C GLY A 37 -4.20 7.75 -8.04
N THR A 38 -5.03 8.50 -7.31
CA THR A 38 -4.87 8.79 -5.87
C THR A 38 -5.91 8.11 -4.96
N THR A 39 -6.98 7.54 -5.52
CA THR A 39 -8.07 6.97 -4.73
C THR A 39 -7.68 5.59 -4.18
N VAL A 40 -7.65 5.47 -2.86
CA VAL A 40 -7.38 4.22 -2.13
C VAL A 40 -8.66 3.40 -1.92
N GLU A 41 -9.81 4.08 -1.88
CA GLU A 41 -11.09 3.46 -1.62
C GLU A 41 -11.58 2.63 -2.81
N ARG A 42 -12.10 1.43 -2.50
CA ARG A 42 -12.58 0.45 -3.48
C ARG A 42 -14.00 -0.02 -3.09
N PRO A 43 -15.00 0.85 -3.16
CA PRO A 43 -16.36 0.54 -2.71
C PRO A 43 -16.96 -0.65 -3.45
N GLU A 44 -16.79 -0.73 -4.77
CA GLU A 44 -17.32 -1.82 -5.59
C GLU A 44 -16.62 -3.15 -5.29
N PHE A 45 -15.31 -3.13 -5.07
CA PHE A 45 -14.58 -4.31 -4.61
C PHE A 45 -15.08 -4.80 -3.26
N ASN A 46 -15.26 -3.88 -2.32
CA ASN A 46 -15.75 -4.22 -0.98
C ASN A 46 -17.16 -4.81 -1.03
N GLN A 47 -18.06 -4.27 -1.85
CA GLN A 47 -19.39 -4.84 -2.07
C GLN A 47 -19.31 -6.25 -2.66
N ALA A 48 -18.46 -6.46 -3.69
CA ALA A 48 -18.24 -7.78 -4.27
C ALA A 48 -17.77 -8.79 -3.22
N ILE A 49 -16.77 -8.41 -2.40
CA ILE A 49 -16.23 -9.28 -1.33
C ILE A 49 -17.25 -9.57 -0.24
N GLN A 50 -18.08 -8.60 0.14
CA GLN A 50 -19.12 -8.78 1.16
C GLN A 50 -20.24 -9.74 0.68
N LYS A 51 -20.55 -9.71 -0.60
CA LYS A 51 -21.61 -10.55 -1.19
C LYS A 51 -21.20 -12.02 -1.33
N LEU A 52 -19.89 -12.29 -1.46
CA LEU A 52 -19.35 -13.65 -1.60
C LEU A 52 -19.47 -14.43 -0.27
N THR A 53 -19.89 -15.68 -0.39
CA THR A 53 -20.01 -16.65 0.71
C THR A 53 -19.18 -17.90 0.45
N ASN A 54 -19.13 -18.82 1.42
CA ASN A 54 -18.42 -20.08 1.28
C ASN A 54 -18.87 -20.86 0.03
N GLY A 55 -17.92 -21.35 -0.75
CA GLY A 55 -18.14 -22.07 -2.01
C GLY A 55 -18.23 -21.17 -3.25
N ASP A 56 -18.40 -19.85 -3.08
CA ASP A 56 -18.45 -18.90 -4.17
C ASP A 56 -17.07 -18.65 -4.82
N THR A 57 -17.07 -17.99 -5.97
CA THR A 57 -15.85 -17.69 -6.73
C THR A 57 -15.79 -16.21 -7.09
N LEU A 58 -14.68 -15.55 -6.74
CA LEU A 58 -14.31 -14.25 -7.29
C LEU A 58 -13.54 -14.44 -8.59
N ILE A 59 -13.97 -13.77 -9.67
CA ILE A 59 -13.31 -13.82 -10.97
C ILE A 59 -12.70 -12.47 -11.30
N VAL A 60 -11.43 -12.44 -11.69
CA VAL A 60 -10.72 -11.26 -12.21
C VAL A 60 -9.98 -11.60 -13.50
N THR A 61 -9.83 -10.65 -14.40
CA THR A 61 -9.14 -10.91 -15.68
C THR A 61 -7.64 -11.11 -15.51
N LYS A 62 -7.02 -10.36 -14.60
CA LYS A 62 -5.57 -10.39 -14.31
C LYS A 62 -5.32 -10.05 -12.84
N LEU A 63 -4.14 -10.43 -12.34
CA LEU A 63 -3.72 -10.20 -10.97
C LEU A 63 -3.69 -8.71 -10.59
N ASP A 64 -3.23 -7.84 -11.50
CA ASP A 64 -3.17 -6.39 -11.31
C ASP A 64 -4.55 -5.72 -11.21
N ARG A 65 -5.64 -6.45 -11.52
CA ARG A 65 -7.01 -6.01 -11.27
C ARG A 65 -7.43 -6.28 -9.83
N LEU A 66 -6.92 -7.36 -9.24
CA LEU A 66 -7.23 -7.73 -7.85
C LEU A 66 -6.61 -6.73 -6.86
N ALA A 67 -5.33 -6.38 -7.05
CA ALA A 67 -4.63 -5.45 -6.16
C ALA A 67 -3.53 -4.66 -6.91
N ARG A 68 -2.87 -3.74 -6.22
CA ARG A 68 -1.83 -2.87 -6.79
C ARG A 68 -0.41 -3.43 -6.60
N ASN A 69 -0.25 -4.32 -5.66
CA ASN A 69 1.02 -4.96 -5.35
C ASN A 69 0.79 -6.40 -4.89
N THR A 70 1.83 -7.20 -4.97
CA THR A 70 1.78 -8.64 -4.70
C THR A 70 1.38 -8.95 -3.26
N ARG A 71 1.78 -8.11 -2.30
CA ARG A 71 1.41 -8.27 -0.88
C ARG A 71 -0.10 -8.14 -0.68
N GLU A 72 -0.72 -7.10 -1.23
CA GLU A 72 -2.16 -6.87 -1.15
C GLU A 72 -2.94 -8.03 -1.81
N VAL A 73 -2.43 -8.56 -2.93
CA VAL A 73 -3.02 -9.77 -3.57
C VAL A 73 -3.03 -10.94 -2.59
N LEU A 74 -1.90 -11.20 -1.92
CA LEU A 74 -1.80 -12.32 -0.99
C LEU A 74 -2.72 -12.17 0.22
N GLU A 75 -2.81 -10.96 0.78
CA GLU A 75 -3.71 -10.65 1.90
C GLU A 75 -5.19 -10.87 1.50
N ILE A 76 -5.58 -10.42 0.30
CA ILE A 76 -6.92 -10.64 -0.23
C ILE A 76 -7.20 -12.14 -0.45
N VAL A 77 -6.32 -12.83 -1.17
CA VAL A 77 -6.51 -14.26 -1.49
C VAL A 77 -6.55 -15.10 -0.21
N GLN A 78 -5.67 -14.83 0.76
CA GLN A 78 -5.70 -15.51 2.06
C GLN A 78 -7.00 -15.27 2.83
N SER A 79 -7.49 -14.04 2.83
CA SER A 79 -8.77 -13.69 3.45
C SER A 79 -9.94 -14.44 2.81
N LEU A 80 -9.96 -14.53 1.48
CA LEU A 80 -10.98 -15.26 0.73
C LEU A 80 -10.91 -16.77 1.00
N PHE A 81 -9.72 -17.34 1.05
CA PHE A 81 -9.51 -18.75 1.40
C PHE A 81 -10.03 -19.10 2.79
N ASN A 82 -9.74 -18.26 3.77
CA ASN A 82 -10.22 -18.46 5.14
C ASN A 82 -11.76 -18.45 5.23
N ARG A 83 -12.44 -17.83 4.25
CA ARG A 83 -13.88 -17.81 4.09
C ARG A 83 -14.42 -18.93 3.18
N GLY A 84 -13.54 -19.80 2.65
CA GLY A 84 -13.91 -20.86 1.70
C GLY A 84 -14.29 -20.34 0.31
N ILE A 85 -13.85 -19.13 -0.07
CA ILE A 85 -14.11 -18.50 -1.36
C ILE A 85 -12.94 -18.79 -2.30
N LYS A 86 -13.24 -19.17 -3.54
CA LYS A 86 -12.25 -19.44 -4.59
C LYS A 86 -11.92 -18.15 -5.34
N VAL A 87 -10.71 -18.06 -5.87
CA VAL A 87 -10.28 -16.92 -6.71
C VAL A 87 -9.89 -17.44 -8.09
N HIS A 88 -10.57 -17.00 -9.14
CA HIS A 88 -10.26 -17.34 -10.51
C HIS A 88 -9.63 -16.13 -11.21
N ILE A 89 -8.36 -16.23 -11.55
CA ILE A 89 -7.62 -15.22 -12.30
C ILE A 89 -7.47 -15.75 -13.72
N LEU A 90 -8.13 -15.15 -14.71
CA LEU A 90 -8.31 -15.75 -16.04
C LEU A 90 -6.99 -16.08 -16.76
N ASN A 91 -5.94 -15.30 -16.54
CA ASN A 91 -4.63 -15.55 -17.17
C ASN A 91 -3.71 -16.48 -16.33
N ILE A 92 -4.15 -16.98 -15.18
CA ILE A 92 -3.34 -17.82 -14.28
C ILE A 92 -4.06 -19.14 -14.01
N GLY A 93 -5.37 -19.07 -13.69
CA GLY A 93 -6.20 -20.22 -13.36
C GLY A 93 -6.95 -20.03 -12.06
N LEU A 94 -7.57 -21.11 -11.60
CA LEU A 94 -8.34 -21.16 -10.36
C LEU A 94 -7.37 -21.37 -9.18
N ILE A 95 -7.46 -20.47 -8.20
CA ILE A 95 -6.74 -20.55 -6.94
C ILE A 95 -7.78 -20.89 -5.87
N ASP A 96 -7.72 -22.09 -5.35
CA ASP A 96 -8.62 -22.61 -4.33
C ASP A 96 -7.85 -23.45 -3.30
N ASN A 97 -8.54 -24.10 -2.39
CA ASN A 97 -7.91 -24.92 -1.34
C ASN A 97 -7.48 -26.32 -1.81
N THR A 98 -7.35 -26.55 -3.13
CA THR A 98 -6.77 -27.77 -3.67
C THR A 98 -5.23 -27.73 -3.60
N PRO A 99 -4.54 -28.88 -3.69
CA PRO A 99 -3.08 -28.93 -3.73
C PRO A 99 -2.48 -28.01 -4.84
N THR A 100 -3.10 -27.97 -6.01
CA THR A 100 -2.68 -27.09 -7.12
C THR A 100 -2.88 -25.62 -6.78
N GLY A 101 -4.03 -25.23 -6.23
CA GLY A 101 -4.30 -23.86 -5.81
C GLY A 101 -3.37 -23.39 -4.69
N GLN A 102 -3.08 -24.28 -3.73
CA GLN A 102 -2.09 -24.01 -2.67
C GLN A 102 -0.67 -23.85 -3.22
N LEU A 103 -0.27 -24.65 -4.21
CA LEU A 103 1.02 -24.50 -4.88
C LEU A 103 1.13 -23.14 -5.57
N ILE A 104 0.13 -22.74 -6.34
CA ILE A 104 0.07 -21.44 -7.00
C ILE A 104 0.19 -20.30 -5.97
N PHE A 105 -0.59 -20.36 -4.89
CA PHE A 105 -0.52 -19.37 -3.82
C PHE A 105 0.85 -19.30 -3.16
N THR A 106 1.50 -20.45 -2.93
CA THR A 106 2.85 -20.53 -2.36
C THR A 106 3.89 -19.89 -3.26
N ILE A 107 3.81 -20.14 -4.58
CA ILE A 107 4.70 -19.52 -5.57
C ILE A 107 4.56 -18.00 -5.55
N PHE A 108 3.34 -17.48 -5.54
CA PHE A 108 3.11 -16.03 -5.43
C PHE A 108 3.62 -15.44 -4.12
N SER A 109 3.46 -16.16 -3.01
CA SER A 109 3.97 -15.74 -1.70
C SER A 109 5.49 -15.64 -1.70
N ALA A 110 6.16 -16.64 -2.25
CA ALA A 110 7.62 -16.64 -2.39
C ALA A 110 8.11 -15.50 -3.31
N PHE A 111 7.40 -15.25 -4.40
CA PHE A 111 7.74 -14.15 -5.32
C PHE A 111 7.58 -12.78 -4.66
N ALA A 112 6.51 -12.56 -3.88
CA ALA A 112 6.30 -11.32 -3.14
C ALA A 112 7.41 -11.09 -2.10
N GLN A 113 7.84 -12.13 -1.41
CA GLN A 113 8.94 -12.04 -0.47
C GLN A 113 10.25 -11.69 -1.20
N PHE A 114 10.53 -12.35 -2.32
CA PHE A 114 11.71 -12.07 -3.14
C PHE A 114 11.75 -10.61 -3.65
N GLU A 115 10.64 -10.09 -4.18
CA GLU A 115 10.56 -8.67 -4.58
C GLU A 115 10.87 -7.72 -3.43
N ARG A 116 10.32 -8.01 -2.24
CA ARG A 116 10.59 -7.21 -1.04
C ARG A 116 12.07 -7.22 -0.68
N ASP A 117 12.69 -8.39 -0.68
CA ASP A 117 14.10 -8.56 -0.33
C ASP A 117 15.01 -7.83 -1.32
N LEU A 118 14.68 -7.87 -2.62
CA LEU A 118 15.37 -7.08 -3.65
C LEU A 118 15.28 -5.57 -3.40
N ILE A 119 14.10 -5.06 -3.03
CA ILE A 119 13.91 -3.62 -2.72
C ILE A 119 14.74 -3.23 -1.49
N VAL A 120 14.72 -4.06 -0.44
CA VAL A 120 15.49 -3.83 0.79
C VAL A 120 16.98 -3.82 0.46
N ASN A 121 17.49 -4.81 -0.28
CA ASN A 121 18.90 -4.91 -0.65
C ASN A 121 19.36 -3.70 -1.47
N ARG A 122 18.63 -3.33 -2.53
CA ARG A 122 18.94 -2.13 -3.32
C ARG A 122 18.95 -0.85 -2.47
N THR A 123 18.02 -0.75 -1.53
CA THR A 123 17.96 0.40 -0.61
C THR A 123 19.18 0.45 0.31
N GLN A 124 19.59 -0.70 0.85
CA GLN A 124 20.80 -0.79 1.69
C GLN A 124 22.08 -0.53 0.91
N GLU A 125 22.20 -1.06 -0.29
CA GLU A 125 23.33 -0.77 -1.20
C GLU A 125 23.41 0.74 -1.52
N GLY A 126 22.29 1.37 -1.88
CA GLY A 126 22.21 2.80 -2.13
C GLY A 126 22.58 3.64 -0.91
N LYS A 127 22.14 3.24 0.29
CA LYS A 127 22.54 3.91 1.54
C LYS A 127 24.03 3.74 1.83
N SER A 128 24.55 2.55 1.63
CA SER A 128 26.00 2.26 1.84
C SER A 128 26.85 3.08 0.87
N TYR A 129 26.44 3.14 -0.39
CA TYR A 129 27.12 3.98 -1.38
C TYR A 129 27.08 5.47 -1.00
N ALA A 130 25.92 5.99 -0.60
CA ALA A 130 25.79 7.38 -0.18
C ALA A 130 26.61 7.71 1.06
N LYS A 131 26.71 6.80 2.05
CA LYS A 131 27.56 6.98 3.23
C LYS A 131 29.04 7.13 2.88
N ILE A 132 29.50 6.47 1.82
CA ILE A 132 30.91 6.50 1.40
C ILE A 132 31.20 7.75 0.56
N HIS A 133 30.28 8.17 -0.31
CA HIS A 133 30.54 9.17 -1.34
C HIS A 133 29.96 10.55 -1.04
N ASP A 134 29.02 10.67 -0.08
CA ASP A 134 28.45 11.95 0.33
C ASP A 134 28.74 12.25 1.81
N PRO A 135 29.70 13.16 2.10
CA PRO A 135 30.01 13.57 3.47
C PRO A 135 28.82 14.18 4.23
N ASN A 136 27.82 14.68 3.52
CA ASN A 136 26.63 15.28 4.10
C ASN A 136 25.46 14.30 4.23
N PHE A 137 25.63 13.06 3.81
CA PHE A 137 24.59 12.04 3.89
C PHE A 137 24.17 11.79 5.34
N LYS A 138 22.90 12.01 5.63
CA LYS A 138 22.28 11.70 6.92
C LYS A 138 21.10 10.78 6.70
N GLU A 139 21.13 9.64 7.37
CA GLU A 139 20.02 8.69 7.31
C GLU A 139 18.82 9.20 8.13
N GLY A 140 17.63 9.02 7.61
CA GLY A 140 16.37 9.38 8.26
C GLY A 140 15.69 10.60 7.64
N ARG A 141 14.66 11.11 8.33
CA ARG A 141 13.91 12.27 7.88
C ARG A 141 14.75 13.55 8.03
N PRO A 142 14.86 14.37 6.97
CA PRO A 142 15.56 15.65 7.07
C PRO A 142 15.01 16.51 8.23
N GLN A 143 15.90 17.24 8.89
CA GLN A 143 15.51 18.15 9.94
C GLN A 143 14.71 19.32 9.34
N LYS A 144 13.51 19.56 9.87
CA LYS A 144 12.63 20.64 9.39
C LYS A 144 13.15 22.02 9.80
N PHE A 145 13.91 22.10 10.87
CA PHE A 145 14.43 23.34 11.44
C PHE A 145 15.95 23.23 11.61
N THR A 146 16.67 24.31 11.31
CA THR A 146 18.13 24.40 11.52
C THR A 146 18.45 24.51 13.03
N GLU A 147 19.71 24.23 13.40
CA GLU A 147 20.17 24.39 14.78
C GLU A 147 20.05 25.85 15.23
N GLU A 148 20.31 26.82 14.35
CA GLU A 148 20.14 28.26 14.63
C GLU A 148 18.69 28.62 14.97
N GLN A 149 17.73 28.06 14.22
CA GLN A 149 16.30 28.27 14.50
C GLN A 149 15.90 27.66 15.85
N ILE A 150 16.44 26.51 16.19
CA ILE A 150 16.22 25.87 17.50
C ILE A 150 16.85 26.69 18.61
N GLN A 151 18.07 27.20 18.42
CA GLN A 151 18.76 28.04 19.38
C GLN A 151 18.00 29.33 19.64
N PHE A 152 17.55 30.02 18.60
CA PHE A 152 16.71 31.22 18.73
C PHE A 152 15.41 30.93 19.52
N ALA A 153 14.74 29.82 19.24
CA ALA A 153 13.55 29.42 19.98
C ALA A 153 13.86 29.12 21.47
N TYR A 154 15.03 28.58 21.75
CA TYR A 154 15.48 28.32 23.12
C TYR A 154 15.80 29.62 23.88
N GLU A 155 16.41 30.63 23.26
CA GLU A 155 16.63 31.95 23.82
C GLU A 155 15.33 32.64 24.22
N LEU A 156 14.33 32.64 23.33
CA LEU A 156 13.00 33.11 23.66
C LEU A 156 12.41 32.39 24.87
N LYS A 157 12.69 31.11 25.04
CA LYS A 157 12.25 30.36 26.23
C LYS A 157 12.95 30.80 27.50
N LYS A 158 14.25 31.13 27.45
CA LYS A 158 15.02 31.69 28.55
C LYS A 158 14.51 33.09 28.98
N GLU A 159 14.04 33.90 28.03
CA GLU A 159 13.42 35.19 28.26
C GLU A 159 11.99 35.08 28.86
N GLY A 160 11.52 33.86 29.17
CA GLY A 160 10.23 33.63 29.81
C GLY A 160 9.06 33.48 28.84
N VAL A 161 9.27 33.46 27.53
CA VAL A 161 8.22 33.27 26.54
C VAL A 161 7.63 31.85 26.64
N THR A 162 6.30 31.75 26.57
CA THR A 162 5.60 30.45 26.66
C THR A 162 5.81 29.59 25.44
N TYR A 163 5.83 28.26 25.57
CA TYR A 163 5.96 27.31 24.46
C TYR A 163 4.95 27.58 23.33
N LYS A 164 3.72 27.94 23.67
CA LYS A 164 2.66 28.25 22.68
C LYS A 164 2.96 29.52 21.88
N MET A 165 3.55 30.52 22.51
CA MET A 165 3.94 31.76 21.85
C MET A 165 5.17 31.54 20.96
N ILE A 166 6.14 30.73 21.40
CA ILE A 166 7.31 30.34 20.59
C ILE A 166 6.84 29.57 19.35
N GLU A 167 5.90 28.63 19.48
CA GLU A 167 5.32 27.92 18.35
C GLU A 167 4.68 28.85 17.32
N ARG A 168 3.94 29.88 17.78
CA ARG A 168 3.34 30.88 16.90
C ARG A 168 4.39 31.73 16.16
N LYS A 169 5.49 32.09 16.82
CA LYS A 169 6.56 32.92 16.26
C LYS A 169 7.50 32.15 15.32
N THR A 170 7.81 30.90 15.63
CA THR A 170 8.86 30.13 14.95
C THR A 170 8.34 28.98 14.09
N GLY A 171 7.06 28.61 14.25
CA GLY A 171 6.49 27.41 13.60
C GLY A 171 6.98 26.08 14.18
N ILE A 172 7.81 26.12 15.25
CA ILE A 172 8.36 24.92 15.90
C ILE A 172 7.34 24.39 16.91
N SER A 173 6.79 23.21 16.67
CA SER A 173 5.78 22.62 17.55
C SER A 173 6.29 22.43 18.99
N ILE A 174 5.39 22.54 19.98
CA ILE A 174 5.71 22.37 21.40
C ILE A 174 6.46 21.05 21.66
N ALA A 175 6.06 19.96 21.01
CA ALA A 175 6.72 18.66 21.14
C ALA A 175 8.19 18.71 20.68
N THR A 176 8.44 19.40 19.54
CA THR A 176 9.79 19.59 19.02
C THR A 176 10.62 20.48 19.94
N GLN A 177 10.07 21.59 20.44
CA GLN A 177 10.72 22.48 21.41
C GLN A 177 11.18 21.67 22.63
N LYS A 178 10.28 20.95 23.31
CA LYS A 178 10.61 20.16 24.49
C LYS A 178 11.72 19.14 24.22
N ARG A 179 11.61 18.39 23.13
CA ARG A 179 12.61 17.37 22.76
C ARG A 179 13.99 17.97 22.44
N ARG A 180 14.03 19.14 21.78
CA ARG A 180 15.28 19.74 21.34
C ARG A 180 15.92 20.57 22.47
N PHE A 181 15.14 21.28 23.26
CA PHE A 181 15.65 22.06 24.41
C PHE A 181 16.31 21.16 25.47
N ASN A 182 15.75 19.96 25.72
CA ASN A 182 16.38 18.98 26.61
C ASN A 182 17.76 18.44 26.12
N LYS A 183 18.13 18.71 24.87
CA LYS A 183 19.44 18.34 24.32
C LYS A 183 20.46 19.50 24.39
N ILE A 184 19.99 20.71 24.69
CA ILE A 184 20.81 21.92 24.81
C ILE A 184 21.16 22.15 26.29
N LEU A 185 20.37 21.61 27.22
CA LEU A 185 20.64 21.54 28.65
C LEU A 185 21.66 20.44 28.95
#